data_436c49feaca985fc3b210cc8dae55e62
#
_entry.id   436c49feaca985fc3b210cc8dae55e62
#
_cell.length_a   1.000
_cell.length_b   1.000
_cell.length_c   1.000
_cell.angle_alpha   90.00
_cell.angle_beta   90.00
_cell.angle_gamma   90.00
#
_symmetry.space_group_name_H-M   'P 1'
#
loop_
_entity.id
_entity.type
_entity.pdbx_description
1 polymer ?
#
loop_
_entity_poly.entity_id
_entity_poly.type
_entity_poly.pdbx_seq_one_letter_code
_entity_poly.pdbx_strand_id
1 'polypeptide(L)'
;MNKIINILLLLLLVIFISFRVTTACGELQKDEKAEPAIPGLPKTYSGTLPCADCPGTGYFFQVQKDSFTELSWDTGRNPDPFEKTGSWELHGDTLFALQDGEFYKSFLYREHELVLLTTEQQQVTGDSAGYYRLERIMSEESIRARYAEFREEGIDFIASGNEPFWSVRINTEISLLYITPGDSIRAASPQVQETDSSAIYTADTGSQTITLHAEEKYCVDSMSGFLFTHTVTAETGDPELLHGCGIYLDEI
;
A
#
# COMPACT_ATOMS: atom_id res chain seq x y z
N MET A 1 -46.86 -2.84 68.58
CA MET A 1 -45.48 -2.58 68.10
C MET A 1 -45.06 -3.48 66.95
N ASN A 2 -45.33 -4.80 66.99
CA ASN A 2 -44.93 -5.73 65.92
C ASN A 2 -45.65 -5.56 64.55
N LYS A 3 -46.91 -5.07 64.51
CA LYS A 3 -47.61 -4.86 63.21
C LYS A 3 -47.07 -3.70 62.39
N ILE A 4 -46.58 -2.62 63.04
CA ILE A 4 -46.02 -1.47 62.37
C ILE A 4 -44.63 -1.79 61.79
N ILE A 5 -43.82 -2.59 62.53
CA ILE A 5 -42.50 -3.03 62.07
C ILE A 5 -42.64 -3.93 60.85
N ASN A 6 -43.60 -4.85 60.83
CA ASN A 6 -43.85 -5.75 59.69
C ASN A 6 -44.32 -4.97 58.41
N ILE A 7 -45.14 -3.93 58.57
CA ILE A 7 -45.56 -3.09 57.46
C ILE A 7 -44.41 -2.26 56.91
N LEU A 8 -43.52 -1.73 57.78
CA LEU A 8 -42.32 -1.01 57.35
C LEU A 8 -41.32 -1.90 56.61
N LEU A 9 -41.14 -3.16 57.06
CA LEU A 9 -40.31 -4.14 56.40
C LEU A 9 -40.85 -4.54 55.03
N LEU A 10 -42.15 -4.71 54.87
CA LEU A 10 -42.81 -5.00 53.62
C LEU A 10 -42.70 -3.87 52.60
N LEU A 11 -42.85 -2.61 53.08
CA LEU A 11 -42.65 -1.43 52.23
C LEU A 11 -41.21 -1.28 51.77
N LEU A 12 -40.19 -1.55 52.61
CA LEU A 12 -38.79 -1.55 52.22
C LEU A 12 -38.46 -2.65 51.23
N LEU A 13 -39.08 -3.83 51.36
CA LEU A 13 -38.90 -4.93 50.41
C LEU A 13 -39.49 -4.62 49.02
N VAL A 14 -40.63 -3.96 48.97
CA VAL A 14 -41.26 -3.54 47.71
C VAL A 14 -40.45 -2.43 47.04
N ILE A 15 -39.88 -1.51 47.79
CA ILE A 15 -38.97 -0.46 47.24
C ILE A 15 -37.69 -1.08 46.70
N PHE A 16 -37.11 -2.07 47.40
CA PHE A 16 -35.91 -2.77 46.91
C PHE A 16 -36.15 -3.59 45.62
N ILE A 17 -37.32 -4.21 45.50
CA ILE A 17 -37.73 -4.96 44.29
C ILE A 17 -37.98 -3.98 43.15
N SER A 18 -38.60 -2.83 43.39
CA SER A 18 -38.83 -1.80 42.36
C SER A 18 -37.53 -1.22 41.85
N PHE A 19 -36.52 -1.04 42.71
CA PHE A 19 -35.21 -0.49 42.32
C PHE A 19 -34.35 -1.49 41.51
N ARG A 20 -34.64 -2.80 41.63
CA ARG A 20 -33.93 -3.84 40.84
C ARG A 20 -34.54 -4.01 39.45
N VAL A 21 -35.77 -3.59 39.24
CA VAL A 21 -36.45 -3.74 37.93
C VAL A 21 -36.09 -2.59 36.96
N THR A 22 -35.69 -1.42 37.49
CA THR A 22 -35.32 -0.25 36.66
C THR A 22 -33.86 -0.27 36.17
N THR A 23 -33.00 -1.18 36.65
CA THR A 23 -31.63 -1.36 36.13
C THR A 23 -31.49 -2.44 35.08
N ALA A 24 -32.59 -3.08 34.69
CA ALA A 24 -32.67 -4.01 33.55
C ALA A 24 -33.27 -3.33 32.30
N CYS A 25 -33.07 -2.00 32.15
CA CYS A 25 -33.16 -1.39 30.85
C CYS A 25 -31.87 -1.78 30.12
N GLY A 26 -31.97 -2.80 29.29
CA GLY A 26 -30.87 -3.33 28.51
C GLY A 26 -30.14 -2.17 27.82
N GLU A 27 -28.84 -2.13 28.01
CA GLU A 27 -27.98 -1.64 26.97
C GLU A 27 -28.41 -2.41 25.73
N LEU A 28 -29.11 -1.74 24.84
CA LEU A 28 -29.13 -2.11 23.46
C LEU A 28 -27.65 -2.14 23.07
N GLN A 29 -27.04 -3.34 23.13
CA GLN A 29 -25.86 -3.60 22.34
C GLN A 29 -26.27 -3.20 20.94
N LYS A 30 -25.86 -2.01 20.55
CA LYS A 30 -25.76 -1.64 19.17
C LYS A 30 -24.85 -2.74 18.62
N ASP A 31 -25.44 -3.72 17.94
CA ASP A 31 -24.70 -4.62 17.10
C ASP A 31 -23.93 -3.70 16.15
N GLU A 32 -22.71 -3.39 16.54
CA GLU A 32 -21.73 -2.75 15.69
C GLU A 32 -21.47 -3.83 14.64
N LYS A 33 -22.27 -3.76 13.59
CA LYS A 33 -22.13 -4.58 12.41
C LYS A 33 -20.69 -4.34 11.99
N ALA A 34 -19.82 -5.30 12.28
CA ALA A 34 -18.41 -5.20 11.92
C ALA A 34 -18.37 -4.73 10.47
N GLU A 35 -17.81 -3.56 10.22
CA GLU A 35 -17.63 -3.09 8.86
C GLU A 35 -16.89 -4.16 8.09
N PRO A 36 -17.34 -4.50 6.89
CA PRO A 36 -16.68 -5.51 6.09
C PRO A 36 -15.24 -5.09 5.88
N ALA A 37 -14.33 -5.76 6.56
CA ALA A 37 -12.90 -5.50 6.45
C ALA A 37 -12.31 -6.25 5.25
N ILE A 38 -11.51 -5.59 4.46
CA ILE A 38 -10.70 -6.24 3.42
C ILE A 38 -9.52 -6.93 4.12
N PRO A 39 -9.43 -8.27 4.09
CA PRO A 39 -8.34 -8.97 4.76
C PRO A 39 -7.02 -8.81 4.01
N GLY A 40 -5.89 -8.85 4.74
CA GLY A 40 -4.54 -8.87 4.15
C GLY A 40 -4.16 -7.57 3.42
N LEU A 41 -4.47 -6.42 4.01
CA LEU A 41 -4.02 -5.11 3.52
C LEU A 41 -2.53 -4.87 3.89
N PRO A 42 -1.79 -4.10 3.08
CA PRO A 42 -2.23 -3.41 1.87
C PRO A 42 -2.44 -4.33 0.67
N LYS A 43 -3.27 -3.91 -0.29
CA LYS A 43 -3.49 -4.57 -1.58
C LYS A 43 -3.41 -3.56 -2.70
N THR A 44 -2.57 -3.82 -3.67
CA THR A 44 -2.41 -2.97 -4.85
C THR A 44 -3.03 -3.62 -6.09
N TYR A 45 -3.77 -2.82 -6.81
CA TYR A 45 -4.42 -3.18 -8.07
C TYR A 45 -3.89 -2.27 -9.18
N SER A 46 -3.62 -2.83 -10.35
CA SER A 46 -3.08 -2.09 -11.48
C SER A 46 -3.78 -2.45 -12.79
N GLY A 47 -3.72 -1.53 -13.74
CA GLY A 47 -4.29 -1.73 -15.06
C GLY A 47 -4.16 -0.48 -15.93
N THR A 48 -4.76 -0.55 -17.11
CA THR A 48 -4.88 0.59 -18.02
C THR A 48 -6.35 0.88 -18.25
N LEU A 49 -6.79 2.04 -17.80
CA LEU A 49 -8.15 2.50 -17.98
C LEU A 49 -8.31 3.26 -19.30
N PRO A 50 -9.52 3.29 -19.90
CA PRO A 50 -9.78 4.06 -21.11
C PRO A 50 -9.52 5.54 -20.91
N CYS A 51 -8.97 6.16 -21.95
CA CYS A 51 -8.73 7.58 -22.03
C CYS A 51 -9.41 8.14 -23.29
N ALA A 52 -9.99 9.35 -23.20
CA ALA A 52 -10.75 9.92 -24.31
C ALA A 52 -9.84 10.41 -25.45
N ASP A 53 -8.65 10.89 -25.15
CA ASP A 53 -7.72 11.55 -26.06
C ASP A 53 -6.27 11.07 -25.93
N CYS A 54 -6.05 9.92 -25.28
CA CYS A 54 -4.75 9.28 -25.12
C CYS A 54 -4.85 7.76 -25.31
N PRO A 55 -3.74 7.04 -25.49
CA PRO A 55 -3.74 5.58 -25.67
C PRO A 55 -4.33 4.81 -24.49
N GLY A 56 -4.29 5.39 -23.29
CA GLY A 56 -4.82 4.85 -22.05
C GLY A 56 -4.26 5.58 -20.84
N THR A 57 -4.92 5.43 -19.72
CA THR A 57 -4.44 5.89 -18.42
C THR A 57 -3.88 4.69 -17.65
N GLY A 58 -2.57 4.66 -17.45
CA GLY A 58 -1.94 3.72 -16.52
C GLY A 58 -2.43 4.02 -15.10
N TYR A 59 -2.69 2.99 -14.33
CA TYR A 59 -3.41 3.14 -13.07
C TYR A 59 -2.93 2.16 -12.01
N PHE A 60 -2.62 2.68 -10.83
CA PHE A 60 -2.45 1.91 -9.59
C PHE A 60 -3.44 2.41 -8.55
N PHE A 61 -4.03 1.48 -7.83
CA PHE A 61 -4.90 1.77 -6.71
C PHE A 61 -4.52 0.87 -5.54
N GLN A 62 -3.86 1.43 -4.54
CA GLN A 62 -3.48 0.71 -3.33
C GLN A 62 -4.51 0.97 -2.24
N VAL A 63 -5.12 -0.10 -1.74
CA VAL A 63 -6.00 -0.08 -0.57
C VAL A 63 -5.15 -0.39 0.65
N GLN A 64 -5.06 0.55 1.56
CA GLN A 64 -4.40 0.46 2.86
C GLN A 64 -5.45 0.30 3.97
N LYS A 65 -5.01 0.18 5.24
CA LYS A 65 -5.93 -0.07 6.35
C LYS A 65 -7.09 0.94 6.43
N ASP A 66 -6.79 2.24 6.38
CA ASP A 66 -7.76 3.32 6.58
C ASP A 66 -7.73 4.34 5.43
N SER A 67 -6.89 4.09 4.40
CA SER A 67 -6.66 5.03 3.31
C SER A 67 -6.48 4.31 1.98
N PHE A 68 -6.50 5.07 0.90
CA PHE A 68 -6.03 4.62 -0.41
C PHE A 68 -4.98 5.58 -0.96
N THR A 69 -4.13 5.04 -1.83
CA THR A 69 -3.26 5.81 -2.71
C THR A 69 -3.58 5.43 -4.16
N GLU A 70 -3.86 6.42 -4.97
CA GLU A 70 -4.09 6.29 -6.41
C GLU A 70 -2.95 6.95 -7.16
N LEU A 71 -2.34 6.22 -8.10
CA LEU A 71 -1.42 6.77 -9.07
C LEU A 71 -2.00 6.61 -10.47
N SER A 72 -1.99 7.68 -11.25
CA SER A 72 -2.47 7.63 -12.63
C SER A 72 -1.58 8.47 -13.55
N TRP A 73 -1.34 8.00 -14.77
CA TRP A 73 -0.53 8.67 -15.77
C TRP A 73 -1.06 8.40 -17.18
N ASP A 74 -0.86 9.35 -18.06
CA ASP A 74 -1.11 9.17 -19.50
C ASP A 74 0.01 8.30 -20.09
N THR A 75 -0.33 7.10 -20.58
CA THR A 75 0.64 6.15 -21.12
C THR A 75 1.35 6.63 -22.40
N GLY A 76 0.87 7.70 -23.03
CA GLY A 76 1.44 8.24 -24.27
C GLY A 76 2.14 9.60 -24.15
N ARG A 77 2.02 10.32 -23.04
CA ARG A 77 2.45 11.72 -22.95
C ARG A 77 3.33 12.06 -21.75
N ASN A 78 2.97 11.57 -20.57
CA ASN A 78 3.68 11.91 -19.34
C ASN A 78 3.90 10.65 -18.49
N PRO A 79 5.15 10.25 -18.26
CA PRO A 79 5.46 9.11 -17.39
C PRO A 79 5.32 9.42 -15.88
N ASP A 80 5.25 10.71 -15.49
CA ASP A 80 5.12 11.07 -14.09
C ASP A 80 3.68 10.92 -13.62
N PRO A 81 3.41 10.10 -12.59
CA PRO A 81 2.07 9.86 -12.12
C PRO A 81 1.49 11.07 -11.37
N PHE A 82 0.19 11.27 -11.53
CA PHE A 82 -0.60 12.08 -10.63
C PHE A 82 -1.00 11.23 -9.43
N GLU A 83 -0.64 11.68 -8.24
CA GLU A 83 -0.99 11.04 -7.00
C GLU A 83 -2.26 11.63 -6.39
N LYS A 84 -3.11 10.75 -5.88
CA LYS A 84 -4.26 11.10 -5.03
C LYS A 84 -4.34 10.16 -3.86
N THR A 85 -4.65 10.70 -2.71
CA THR A 85 -4.87 9.96 -1.48
C THR A 85 -6.25 10.29 -0.89
N GLY A 86 -6.75 9.40 -0.06
CA GLY A 86 -8.02 9.60 0.64
C GLY A 86 -8.37 8.42 1.53
N SER A 87 -9.59 8.41 2.05
CA SER A 87 -10.15 7.29 2.80
C SER A 87 -11.04 6.43 1.90
N TRP A 88 -11.41 5.27 2.40
CA TRP A 88 -12.34 4.37 1.70
C TRP A 88 -13.34 3.74 2.65
N GLU A 89 -14.47 3.34 2.09
CA GLU A 89 -15.51 2.59 2.78
C GLU A 89 -15.92 1.39 1.92
N LEU A 90 -16.28 0.27 2.55
CA LEU A 90 -16.77 -0.91 1.85
C LEU A 90 -18.22 -1.18 2.24
N HIS A 91 -19.15 -0.99 1.30
CA HIS A 91 -20.56 -1.27 1.48
C HIS A 91 -20.96 -2.48 0.63
N GLY A 92 -21.10 -3.63 1.28
CA GLY A 92 -21.31 -4.91 0.58
C GLY A 92 -20.04 -5.30 -0.19
N ASP A 93 -20.13 -5.30 -1.51
CA ASP A 93 -19.03 -5.56 -2.43
C ASP A 93 -18.53 -4.28 -3.16
N THR A 94 -19.06 -3.12 -2.79
CA THR A 94 -18.69 -1.85 -3.41
C THR A 94 -17.75 -1.06 -2.51
N LEU A 95 -16.53 -0.82 -2.99
CA LEU A 95 -15.53 0.06 -2.38
C LEU A 95 -15.76 1.49 -2.87
N PHE A 96 -16.01 2.40 -1.94
CA PHE A 96 -16.15 3.82 -2.17
C PHE A 96 -14.85 4.52 -1.78
N ALA A 97 -14.20 5.17 -2.70
CA ALA A 97 -13.06 6.04 -2.44
C ALA A 97 -13.56 7.46 -2.17
N LEU A 98 -13.09 8.04 -1.08
CA LEU A 98 -13.46 9.37 -0.59
C LEU A 98 -12.24 10.27 -0.58
N GLN A 99 -12.32 11.45 -1.18
CA GLN A 99 -11.31 12.48 -1.11
C GLN A 99 -11.85 13.64 -0.27
N ASP A 100 -11.13 14.05 0.76
CA ASP A 100 -11.57 15.07 1.71
C ASP A 100 -12.96 14.80 2.35
N GLY A 101 -13.31 13.50 2.46
CA GLY A 101 -14.60 13.04 2.98
C GLY A 101 -15.75 13.07 1.96
N GLU A 102 -15.50 13.49 0.74
CA GLU A 102 -16.49 13.51 -0.33
C GLU A 102 -16.30 12.33 -1.29
N PHE A 103 -17.39 11.87 -1.90
CA PHE A 103 -17.34 10.81 -2.90
C PHE A 103 -16.42 11.20 -4.07
N TYR A 104 -15.45 10.33 -4.35
CA TYR A 104 -14.51 10.51 -5.45
C TYR A 104 -14.79 9.52 -6.59
N LYS A 105 -14.77 8.22 -6.28
CA LYS A 105 -15.09 7.13 -7.24
C LYS A 105 -15.47 5.86 -6.48
N SER A 106 -16.01 4.88 -7.21
CA SER A 106 -16.34 3.59 -6.63
C SER A 106 -15.89 2.43 -7.52
N PHE A 107 -15.62 1.31 -6.87
CA PHE A 107 -15.23 0.07 -7.51
C PHE A 107 -16.08 -1.08 -6.98
N LEU A 108 -16.42 -2.01 -7.84
CA LEU A 108 -16.85 -3.33 -7.38
C LEU A 108 -15.59 -4.06 -6.92
N TYR A 109 -15.53 -4.35 -5.63
CA TYR A 109 -14.42 -5.06 -5.01
C TYR A 109 -14.56 -6.57 -5.20
N ARG A 110 -13.49 -7.17 -5.70
CA ARG A 110 -13.26 -8.61 -5.72
C ARG A 110 -11.83 -8.87 -5.25
N GLU A 111 -11.58 -10.04 -4.71
CA GLU A 111 -10.26 -10.34 -4.13
C GLU A 111 -9.10 -10.11 -5.12
N HIS A 112 -9.31 -10.42 -6.39
CA HIS A 112 -8.28 -10.35 -7.42
C HIS A 112 -8.43 -9.20 -8.41
N GLU A 113 -9.50 -8.42 -8.30
CA GLU A 113 -9.74 -7.28 -9.20
C GLU A 113 -10.58 -6.18 -8.53
N LEU A 114 -10.39 -4.95 -8.99
CA LEU A 114 -11.31 -3.84 -8.81
C LEU A 114 -11.93 -3.50 -10.16
N VAL A 115 -13.26 -3.44 -10.23
CA VAL A 115 -13.96 -3.00 -11.44
C VAL A 115 -14.45 -1.58 -11.23
N LEU A 116 -13.91 -0.62 -11.98
CA LEU A 116 -14.33 0.78 -11.89
C LEU A 116 -15.79 0.92 -12.30
N LEU A 117 -16.59 1.58 -11.45
CA LEU A 117 -17.99 1.84 -11.67
C LEU A 117 -18.20 3.23 -12.31
N THR A 118 -19.32 3.42 -12.99
CA THR A 118 -19.76 4.74 -13.46
C THR A 118 -20.11 5.66 -12.29
N THR A 119 -20.34 6.93 -12.56
CA THR A 119 -20.83 7.89 -11.55
C THR A 119 -22.17 7.49 -10.94
N GLU A 120 -22.97 6.72 -11.67
CA GLU A 120 -24.24 6.13 -11.19
C GLU A 120 -24.03 4.78 -10.48
N GLN A 121 -22.76 4.41 -10.17
CA GLN A 121 -22.38 3.17 -9.48
C GLN A 121 -22.78 1.90 -10.24
N GLN A 122 -22.77 1.96 -11.57
CA GLN A 122 -23.08 0.84 -12.44
C GLN A 122 -21.82 0.30 -13.11
N GLN A 123 -21.78 -1.00 -13.34
CA GLN A 123 -20.72 -1.59 -14.16
C GLN A 123 -20.90 -1.24 -15.63
N VAL A 124 -19.79 -0.91 -16.31
CA VAL A 124 -19.77 -0.87 -17.76
C VAL A 124 -19.95 -2.29 -18.29
N THR A 125 -20.86 -2.47 -19.23
CA THR A 125 -21.20 -3.75 -19.84
C THR A 125 -20.87 -3.79 -21.33
N GLY A 126 -20.89 -4.97 -21.95
CA GLY A 126 -20.57 -5.16 -23.37
C GLY A 126 -19.05 -5.27 -23.61
N ASP A 127 -18.65 -5.01 -24.85
CA ASP A 127 -17.28 -5.23 -25.34
C ASP A 127 -16.23 -4.38 -24.59
N SER A 128 -16.64 -3.25 -24.03
CA SER A 128 -15.75 -2.34 -23.30
C SER A 128 -15.55 -2.72 -21.84
N ALA A 129 -16.31 -3.65 -21.29
CA ALA A 129 -16.31 -3.98 -19.85
C ALA A 129 -14.93 -4.40 -19.31
N GLY A 130 -14.12 -5.05 -20.15
CA GLY A 130 -12.78 -5.49 -19.80
C GLY A 130 -11.80 -4.36 -19.53
N TYR A 131 -12.01 -3.18 -20.13
CA TYR A 131 -11.10 -2.04 -19.99
C TYR A 131 -11.27 -1.26 -18.67
N TYR A 132 -12.27 -1.59 -17.86
CA TYR A 132 -12.55 -0.93 -16.57
C TYR A 132 -12.13 -1.76 -15.38
N ARG A 133 -11.15 -2.64 -15.57
CA ARG A 133 -10.64 -3.57 -14.54
C ARG A 133 -9.21 -3.24 -14.16
N LEU A 134 -8.95 -3.31 -12.86
CA LEU A 134 -7.62 -3.28 -12.28
C LEU A 134 -7.37 -4.65 -11.67
N GLU A 135 -6.29 -5.30 -12.03
CA GLU A 135 -5.91 -6.62 -11.51
C GLU A 135 -5.02 -6.49 -10.29
N ARG A 136 -5.22 -7.37 -9.31
CA ARG A 136 -4.38 -7.40 -8.11
C ARG A 136 -2.95 -7.81 -8.45
N ILE A 137 -1.97 -7.10 -7.90
CA ILE A 137 -0.56 -7.48 -7.96
C ILE A 137 -0.34 -8.64 -6.98
N MET A 138 -0.37 -9.87 -7.50
CA MET A 138 -0.32 -11.09 -6.69
C MET A 138 1.04 -11.33 -6.03
N SER A 139 2.13 -10.79 -6.60
CA SER A 139 3.49 -10.89 -6.05
C SER A 139 3.71 -9.98 -4.85
N GLU A 140 2.84 -9.00 -4.60
CA GLU A 140 3.03 -7.97 -3.57
C GLU A 140 3.26 -8.56 -2.17
N GLU A 141 2.45 -9.52 -1.75
CA GLU A 141 2.55 -10.13 -0.43
C GLU A 141 3.90 -10.83 -0.20
N SER A 142 4.36 -11.61 -1.20
CA SER A 142 5.64 -12.31 -1.12
C SER A 142 6.84 -11.37 -1.16
N ILE A 143 6.74 -10.27 -1.93
CA ILE A 143 7.76 -9.24 -2.00
C ILE A 143 7.86 -8.53 -0.65
N ARG A 144 6.74 -8.10 -0.09
CA ARG A 144 6.71 -7.43 1.24
C ARG A 144 7.24 -8.34 2.34
N ALA A 145 6.88 -9.62 2.34
CA ALA A 145 7.40 -10.59 3.31
C ALA A 145 8.93 -10.70 3.23
N ARG A 146 9.48 -10.82 2.01
CA ARG A 146 10.93 -10.86 1.79
C ARG A 146 11.61 -9.57 2.23
N TYR A 147 11.01 -8.41 1.99
CA TYR A 147 11.60 -7.13 2.36
C TYR A 147 11.54 -6.89 3.87
N ALA A 148 10.51 -7.42 4.54
CA ALA A 148 10.48 -7.44 6.00
C ALA A 148 11.64 -8.26 6.59
N GLU A 149 11.99 -9.42 5.98
CA GLU A 149 13.18 -10.21 6.37
C GLU A 149 14.46 -9.40 6.18
N PHE A 150 14.63 -8.70 5.04
CA PHE A 150 15.81 -7.86 4.81
C PHE A 150 15.91 -6.70 5.80
N ARG A 151 14.79 -6.10 6.18
CA ARG A 151 14.77 -5.06 7.21
C ARG A 151 15.22 -5.62 8.58
N GLU A 152 14.81 -6.83 8.94
CA GLU A 152 15.28 -7.52 10.16
C GLU A 152 16.79 -7.82 10.09
N GLU A 153 17.35 -8.04 8.89
CA GLU A 153 18.79 -8.17 8.66
C GLU A 153 19.53 -6.82 8.73
N GLY A 154 18.82 -5.70 8.91
CA GLY A 154 19.36 -4.35 8.98
C GLY A 154 19.61 -3.70 7.63
N ILE A 155 18.95 -4.14 6.57
CA ILE A 155 19.00 -3.48 5.27
C ILE A 155 18.05 -2.28 5.29
N ASP A 156 18.55 -1.12 4.86
CA ASP A 156 17.81 0.14 4.84
C ASP A 156 17.15 0.39 3.47
N PHE A 157 17.90 0.09 2.40
CA PHE A 157 17.48 0.35 1.03
C PHE A 157 17.77 -0.83 0.12
N ILE A 158 16.86 -1.10 -0.79
CA ILE A 158 17.06 -2.08 -1.85
C ILE A 158 16.74 -1.47 -3.21
N ALA A 159 17.43 -1.93 -4.24
CA ALA A 159 17.09 -1.63 -5.62
C ALA A 159 17.38 -2.82 -6.53
N SER A 160 16.68 -2.87 -7.67
CA SER A 160 16.91 -3.89 -8.69
C SER A 160 16.52 -3.41 -10.07
N GLY A 161 17.14 -4.01 -11.10
CA GLY A 161 16.81 -3.83 -12.50
C GLY A 161 16.77 -5.18 -13.22
N ASN A 162 16.02 -5.24 -14.32
CA ASN A 162 15.73 -6.47 -15.02
C ASN A 162 16.53 -6.63 -16.32
N GLU A 163 17.02 -5.56 -16.94
CA GLU A 163 17.74 -5.59 -18.22
C GLU A 163 18.94 -4.65 -18.22
N PRO A 164 20.14 -5.19 -17.94
CA PRO A 164 20.44 -6.53 -17.42
C PRO A 164 19.97 -6.72 -15.98
N PHE A 165 19.89 -7.97 -15.51
CA PHE A 165 19.54 -8.25 -14.11
C PHE A 165 20.63 -7.79 -13.16
N TRP A 166 20.26 -6.96 -12.21
CA TRP A 166 21.09 -6.58 -11.08
C TRP A 166 20.22 -6.32 -9.86
N SER A 167 20.80 -6.39 -8.69
CA SER A 167 20.17 -5.92 -7.45
C SER A 167 21.20 -5.42 -6.47
N VAL A 168 20.76 -4.56 -5.56
CA VAL A 168 21.58 -4.04 -4.47
C VAL A 168 20.82 -4.10 -3.16
N ARG A 169 21.55 -4.38 -2.08
CA ARG A 169 21.08 -4.25 -0.70
C ARG A 169 22.05 -3.36 0.04
N ILE A 170 21.53 -2.33 0.68
CA ILE A 170 22.32 -1.34 1.40
C ILE A 170 21.94 -1.39 2.88
N ASN A 171 22.96 -1.61 3.71
CA ASN A 171 22.97 -1.15 5.08
C ASN A 171 23.89 0.07 5.12
N THR A 172 23.34 1.25 5.36
CA THR A 172 24.05 2.53 5.25
C THR A 172 25.22 2.65 6.23
N GLU A 173 25.17 1.94 7.35
CA GLU A 173 26.21 1.95 8.38
C GLU A 173 27.30 0.89 8.14
N ILE A 174 26.96 -0.22 7.46
CA ILE A 174 27.81 -1.42 7.43
C ILE A 174 28.34 -1.74 6.04
N SER A 175 27.46 -1.87 5.04
CA SER A 175 27.87 -2.39 3.73
C SER A 175 26.86 -2.16 2.62
N LEU A 176 27.37 -2.18 1.39
CA LEU A 176 26.61 -2.33 0.15
C LEU A 176 26.91 -3.69 -0.45
N LEU A 177 25.87 -4.45 -0.79
CA LEU A 177 25.96 -5.72 -1.51
C LEU A 177 25.33 -5.56 -2.89
N TYR A 178 26.16 -5.58 -3.94
CA TYR A 178 25.73 -5.59 -5.34
C TYR A 178 25.74 -7.00 -5.88
N ILE A 179 24.68 -7.41 -6.55
CA ILE A 179 24.44 -8.78 -7.03
C ILE A 179 24.08 -8.75 -8.51
N THR A 180 24.73 -9.60 -9.30
CA THR A 180 24.38 -9.88 -10.69
C THR A 180 24.21 -11.39 -10.89
N PRO A 181 23.66 -11.87 -12.02
CA PRO A 181 23.59 -13.29 -12.32
C PRO A 181 25.00 -13.92 -12.38
N GLY A 182 25.36 -14.65 -11.35
CA GLY A 182 26.64 -15.38 -11.27
C GLY A 182 27.74 -14.71 -10.47
N ASP A 183 27.56 -13.45 -10.00
CA ASP A 183 28.53 -12.76 -9.16
C ASP A 183 27.88 -11.88 -8.09
N SER A 184 28.61 -11.63 -7.00
CA SER A 184 28.20 -10.70 -5.97
C SER A 184 29.42 -9.96 -5.40
N ILE A 185 29.31 -8.67 -5.28
CA ILE A 185 30.35 -7.77 -4.80
C ILE A 185 29.87 -7.11 -3.51
N ARG A 186 30.64 -7.24 -2.44
CA ARG A 186 30.38 -6.55 -1.19
C ARG A 186 31.40 -5.44 -0.99
N ALA A 187 30.91 -4.24 -0.81
CA ALA A 187 31.69 -3.09 -0.38
C ALA A 187 31.42 -2.77 1.10
N ALA A 188 32.31 -1.99 1.71
CA ALA A 188 32.07 -1.38 3.02
C ALA A 188 30.88 -0.40 2.95
N SER A 189 30.53 0.20 4.08
CA SER A 189 29.53 1.26 4.20
C SER A 189 29.68 2.29 3.08
N PRO A 190 28.63 2.56 2.29
CA PRO A 190 28.70 3.57 1.24
C PRO A 190 28.80 4.98 1.83
N GLN A 191 29.40 5.88 1.08
CA GLN A 191 29.23 7.30 1.31
C GLN A 191 27.85 7.70 0.78
N VAL A 192 27.07 8.41 1.58
CA VAL A 192 25.72 8.84 1.22
C VAL A 192 25.68 10.35 1.09
N GLN A 193 25.12 10.84 -0.01
CA GLN A 193 24.79 12.24 -0.22
C GLN A 193 23.29 12.34 -0.48
N GLU A 194 22.57 13.01 0.42
CA GLU A 194 21.12 13.14 0.35
C GLU A 194 20.71 14.56 0.01
N THR A 195 19.61 14.67 -0.71
CA THR A 195 18.84 15.89 -0.95
C THR A 195 17.39 15.65 -0.52
N ASP A 196 16.53 16.64 -0.69
CA ASP A 196 15.11 16.53 -0.33
C ASP A 196 14.36 15.44 -1.13
N SER A 197 14.86 15.04 -2.30
CA SER A 197 14.19 14.11 -3.22
C SER A 197 15.11 13.07 -3.86
N SER A 198 16.37 12.97 -3.41
CA SER A 198 17.29 11.98 -3.98
C SER A 198 18.40 11.59 -3.00
N ALA A 199 18.95 10.40 -3.17
CA ALA A 199 20.14 9.94 -2.48
C ALA A 199 21.16 9.37 -3.48
N ILE A 200 22.45 9.65 -3.23
CA ILE A 200 23.57 9.08 -3.98
C ILE A 200 24.38 8.23 -3.02
N TYR A 201 24.49 6.95 -3.32
CA TYR A 201 25.31 5.99 -2.59
C TYR A 201 26.55 5.69 -3.39
N THR A 202 27.73 5.91 -2.82
CA THR A 202 29.01 5.61 -3.46
C THR A 202 29.80 4.64 -2.59
N ALA A 203 30.17 3.50 -3.15
CA ALA A 203 30.91 2.45 -2.47
C ALA A 203 32.12 2.01 -3.29
N ASP A 204 33.28 1.95 -2.65
CA ASP A 204 34.51 1.43 -3.23
C ASP A 204 34.68 -0.05 -2.87
N THR A 205 34.82 -0.89 -3.88
CA THR A 205 35.04 -2.33 -3.72
C THR A 205 36.53 -2.72 -3.72
N GLY A 206 37.41 -1.75 -3.89
CA GLY A 206 38.85 -1.95 -4.10
C GLY A 206 39.25 -2.24 -5.56
N SER A 207 38.33 -2.76 -6.37
CA SER A 207 38.52 -3.00 -7.80
C SER A 207 37.75 -2.03 -8.70
N GLN A 208 36.63 -1.53 -8.20
CA GLN A 208 35.75 -0.60 -8.90
C GLN A 208 34.94 0.22 -7.89
N THR A 209 34.37 1.31 -8.36
CA THR A 209 33.42 2.11 -7.61
C THR A 209 32.01 1.79 -8.10
N ILE A 210 31.08 1.59 -7.17
CA ILE A 210 29.66 1.46 -7.45
C ILE A 210 28.99 2.75 -6.99
N THR A 211 28.29 3.42 -7.89
CA THR A 211 27.49 4.60 -7.58
C THR A 211 26.04 4.35 -7.93
N LEU A 212 25.15 4.59 -6.98
CA LEU A 212 23.71 4.49 -7.16
C LEU A 212 23.10 5.87 -6.98
N HIS A 213 22.25 6.28 -7.91
CA HIS A 213 21.41 7.46 -7.79
C HIS A 213 19.97 6.99 -7.60
N ALA A 214 19.41 7.21 -6.42
CA ALA A 214 18.01 6.96 -6.11
C ALA A 214 17.28 8.31 -6.12
N GLU A 215 16.27 8.43 -6.99
CA GLU A 215 15.41 9.61 -7.11
C GLU A 215 14.03 9.25 -6.61
N GLU A 216 13.42 10.05 -5.72
CA GLU A 216 12.06 9.88 -5.25
C GLU A 216 11.08 10.09 -6.41
N LYS A 217 10.85 9.00 -7.10
CA LYS A 217 9.98 8.90 -8.27
C LYS A 217 9.49 7.49 -8.40
N TYR A 218 8.17 7.32 -8.47
CA TYR A 218 7.57 6.01 -8.61
C TYR A 218 8.12 5.24 -9.80
N CYS A 219 8.40 3.98 -9.56
CA CYS A 219 8.98 3.04 -10.52
C CYS A 219 8.22 1.71 -10.45
N VAL A 220 7.75 1.24 -11.61
CA VAL A 220 7.08 -0.06 -11.70
C VAL A 220 8.07 -1.10 -12.19
N ASP A 221 8.29 -2.13 -11.39
CA ASP A 221 9.10 -3.28 -11.81
C ASP A 221 8.39 -4.04 -12.93
N SER A 222 9.07 -4.16 -14.06
CA SER A 222 8.47 -4.70 -15.28
C SER A 222 8.13 -6.20 -15.20
N MET A 223 8.73 -6.94 -14.26
CA MET A 223 8.50 -8.38 -14.09
C MET A 223 7.45 -8.69 -13.04
N SER A 224 7.53 -8.04 -11.88
CA SER A 224 6.62 -8.30 -10.77
C SER A 224 5.37 -7.42 -10.80
N GLY A 225 5.41 -6.30 -11.52
CA GLY A 225 4.40 -5.24 -11.45
C GLY A 225 4.40 -4.49 -10.12
N PHE A 226 5.35 -4.77 -9.22
CA PHE A 226 5.42 -4.11 -7.93
C PHE A 226 5.80 -2.63 -8.10
N LEU A 227 5.13 -1.78 -7.33
CA LEU A 227 5.36 -0.35 -7.32
C LEU A 227 6.40 0.00 -6.26
N PHE A 228 7.50 0.60 -6.71
CA PHE A 228 8.56 1.14 -5.88
C PHE A 228 8.44 2.65 -5.80
N THR A 229 8.95 3.24 -4.73
CA THR A 229 8.92 4.69 -4.48
C THR A 229 10.06 5.45 -5.16
N HIS A 230 11.11 4.72 -5.60
CA HIS A 230 12.30 5.33 -6.20
C HIS A 230 12.64 4.73 -7.56
N THR A 231 13.01 5.60 -8.50
CA THR A 231 13.75 5.24 -9.71
C THR A 231 15.24 5.24 -9.36
N VAL A 232 15.95 4.20 -9.80
CA VAL A 232 17.37 4.05 -9.49
C VAL A 232 18.19 3.87 -10.75
N THR A 233 19.31 4.58 -10.83
CA THR A 233 20.37 4.33 -11.80
C THR A 233 21.64 3.87 -11.09
N ALA A 234 22.35 2.92 -11.70
CA ALA A 234 23.59 2.37 -11.15
C ALA A 234 24.73 2.47 -12.16
N GLU A 235 25.88 2.97 -11.69
CA GLU A 235 27.16 3.01 -12.38
C GLU A 235 28.10 2.02 -11.69
N THR A 236 28.64 1.06 -12.46
CA THR A 236 29.45 -0.06 -11.90
C THR A 236 30.83 -0.15 -12.51
N GLY A 237 31.30 0.90 -13.17
CA GLY A 237 32.57 0.90 -13.93
C GLY A 237 32.42 0.45 -15.38
N ASP A 238 31.32 -0.17 -15.75
CA ASP A 238 30.94 -0.41 -17.14
C ASP A 238 30.40 0.88 -17.77
N PRO A 239 30.57 1.08 -19.08
CA PRO A 239 30.09 2.29 -19.75
C PRO A 239 28.54 2.38 -19.82
N GLU A 240 27.85 1.31 -19.57
CA GLU A 240 26.39 1.24 -19.61
C GLU A 240 25.80 1.64 -18.26
N LEU A 241 24.90 2.62 -18.28
CA LEU A 241 24.11 3.01 -17.12
C LEU A 241 22.99 2.01 -16.91
N LEU A 242 22.93 1.40 -15.74
CA LEU A 242 21.90 0.45 -15.39
C LEU A 242 20.70 1.17 -14.80
N HIS A 243 19.49 0.74 -15.16
CA HIS A 243 18.26 1.32 -14.67
C HIS A 243 17.47 0.29 -13.85
N GLY A 244 16.73 0.77 -12.84
CA GLY A 244 15.93 -0.07 -11.99
C GLY A 244 15.03 0.71 -11.04
N CYS A 245 14.39 -0.02 -10.15
CA CYS A 245 13.49 0.50 -9.12
C CYS A 245 14.07 0.23 -7.74
N GLY A 246 13.78 1.11 -6.77
CA GLY A 246 14.23 0.98 -5.39
C GLY A 246 13.21 1.44 -4.37
N ILE A 247 13.41 1.03 -3.12
CA ILE A 247 12.55 1.40 -1.99
C ILE A 247 13.34 1.36 -0.69
N TYR A 248 13.03 2.29 0.20
CA TYR A 248 13.45 2.20 1.61
C TYR A 248 12.58 1.18 2.34
N LEU A 249 13.20 0.34 3.18
CA LEU A 249 12.49 -0.77 3.82
C LEU A 249 11.64 -0.34 5.03
N ASP A 250 11.77 0.89 5.49
CA ASP A 250 10.87 1.50 6.48
C ASP A 250 9.54 2.00 5.87
N GLU A 251 9.47 2.10 4.55
CA GLU A 251 8.25 2.47 3.80
C GLU A 251 7.30 1.27 3.54
N ILE A 252 7.67 0.03 3.95
CA ILE A 252 6.93 -1.20 3.61
C ILE A 252 6.06 -1.71 4.75
#